data_df27cf61ba0b3c0cc3173462d5e2d0fe
#
_entry.id   df27cf61ba0b3c0cc3173462d5e2d0fe
#
_cell.length_a   1.000
_cell.length_b   1.000
_cell.length_c   1.000
_cell.angle_alpha   90.00
_cell.angle_beta   90.00
_cell.angle_gamma   90.00
#
_symmetry.space_group_name_H-M   'P 1'
#
loop_
_entity.id
_entity.type
_entity.pdbx_description
1 polymer ?
#
loop_
_entity_poly.entity_id
_entity_poly.type
_entity_poly.pdbx_seq_one_letter_code
_entity_poly.pdbx_strand_id
1 'polypeptide(L)'
;MNSVGIDAVELWTGNLKLDLAETFAPEKGDDPEKYTKGLGLRASSFPDSYEDIVTMGANAAKRLMDRKGLEPDDVGRIDVATESSFDNSKPISTYIAGCLEQVYDGDFHHANKGERKFACIAGTQSIDDAYNWIRAGRNRGRKAIVVATDTALYERGDAGEATQGAGAVALLIGEDPDLVELSTEQGYGSADETDFLKPNQQFPSVD
;
A
#
# COMPACT_ATOMS: atom_id res chain seq x y z
N MET A 1 18.63 0.07 -23.34
CA MET A 1 17.60 -0.58 -22.49
C MET A 1 16.54 0.48 -22.27
N ASN A 2 15.27 0.10 -22.37
CA ASN A 2 14.17 1.03 -22.10
C ASN A 2 14.26 1.56 -20.67
N SER A 3 13.75 2.75 -20.41
CA SER A 3 13.57 3.25 -19.05
C SER A 3 12.56 2.37 -18.30
N VAL A 4 12.70 2.27 -17.00
CA VAL A 4 11.76 1.53 -16.14
C VAL A 4 11.34 2.43 -15.00
N GLY A 5 10.07 2.41 -14.66
CA GLY A 5 9.58 3.27 -13.60
C GLY A 5 8.09 3.14 -13.31
N ILE A 6 7.55 4.17 -12.67
CA ILE A 6 6.14 4.26 -12.29
C ILE A 6 5.34 4.82 -13.47
N ASP A 7 4.46 4.01 -14.00
CA ASP A 7 3.61 4.32 -15.17
C ASP A 7 2.26 4.95 -14.75
N ALA A 8 1.69 4.49 -13.64
CA ALA A 8 0.44 5.02 -13.08
C ALA A 8 0.35 4.80 -11.57
N VAL A 9 -0.49 5.59 -10.90
CA VAL A 9 -0.80 5.48 -9.48
C VAL A 9 -2.30 5.65 -9.29
N GLU A 10 -2.91 4.75 -8.52
CA GLU A 10 -4.29 4.87 -8.05
C GLU A 10 -4.38 4.60 -6.56
N LEU A 11 -5.43 5.11 -5.94
CA LEU A 11 -5.63 4.97 -4.51
C LEU A 11 -7.08 4.61 -4.17
N TRP A 12 -7.22 3.97 -3.00
CA TRP A 12 -8.50 3.76 -2.34
C TRP A 12 -8.37 4.13 -0.87
N THR A 13 -9.30 4.91 -0.34
CA THR A 13 -9.40 5.20 1.09
C THR A 13 -10.56 4.39 1.68
N GLY A 14 -10.51 4.12 2.98
CA GLY A 14 -11.69 3.58 3.67
C GLY A 14 -12.90 4.50 3.54
N ASN A 15 -14.10 3.93 3.62
CA ASN A 15 -15.36 4.65 3.40
C ASN A 15 -15.81 5.51 4.59
N LEU A 16 -15.23 5.30 5.78
CA LEU A 16 -15.51 6.11 6.95
C LEU A 16 -14.47 7.23 7.10
N LYS A 17 -14.93 8.39 7.56
CA LYS A 17 -14.11 9.58 7.78
C LYS A 17 -14.23 10.04 9.21
N LEU A 18 -13.09 10.26 9.89
CA LEU A 18 -13.01 10.99 11.14
C LEU A 18 -12.42 12.38 10.88
N ASP A 19 -13.17 13.44 11.17
CA ASP A 19 -12.67 14.79 11.11
C ASP A 19 -11.84 15.11 12.36
N LEU A 20 -10.58 15.53 12.15
CA LEU A 20 -9.66 15.75 13.26
C LEU A 20 -9.92 17.07 13.99
N ALA A 21 -10.35 18.11 13.28
CA ALA A 21 -10.63 19.41 13.89
C ALA A 21 -12.00 19.46 14.57
N GLU A 22 -13.02 18.92 13.89
CA GLU A 22 -14.42 19.07 14.34
C GLU A 22 -14.86 17.98 15.32
N THR A 23 -14.21 16.80 15.28
CA THR A 23 -14.60 15.64 16.08
C THR A 23 -13.50 15.21 17.05
N PHE A 24 -12.31 14.89 16.54
CA PHE A 24 -11.24 14.29 17.34
C PHE A 24 -10.64 15.28 18.36
N ALA A 25 -10.29 16.50 17.94
CA ALA A 25 -9.69 17.50 18.81
C ALA A 25 -10.60 17.87 20.01
N PRO A 26 -11.91 18.15 19.82
CA PRO A 26 -12.81 18.39 20.93
C PRO A 26 -12.95 17.22 21.90
N GLU A 27 -12.97 15.96 21.39
CA GLU A 27 -13.02 14.76 22.23
C GLU A 27 -11.78 14.64 23.13
N LYS A 28 -10.61 15.07 22.63
CA LYS A 28 -9.34 15.06 23.38
C LYS A 28 -9.13 16.29 24.25
N GLY A 29 -9.92 17.35 24.07
CA GLY A 29 -9.69 18.64 24.71
C GLY A 29 -8.48 19.39 24.14
N ASP A 30 -8.09 19.06 22.91
CA ASP A 30 -6.95 19.64 22.22
C ASP A 30 -7.35 20.82 21.33
N ASP A 31 -6.38 21.71 21.05
CA ASP A 31 -6.53 22.73 20.01
C ASP A 31 -6.56 22.05 18.62
N PRO A 32 -7.60 22.27 17.79
CA PRO A 32 -7.66 21.76 16.43
C PRO A 32 -6.46 22.10 15.54
N GLU A 33 -5.80 23.23 15.78
CA GLU A 33 -4.61 23.65 15.03
C GLU A 33 -3.41 22.72 15.25
N LYS A 34 -3.35 21.99 16.36
CA LYS A 34 -2.35 20.94 16.60
C LYS A 34 -2.35 19.90 15.47
N TYR A 35 -3.54 19.53 14.98
CA TYR A 35 -3.70 18.54 13.92
C TYR A 35 -3.63 19.16 12.53
N THR A 36 -4.37 20.23 12.30
CA THR A 36 -4.51 20.82 10.96
C THR A 36 -3.28 21.59 10.51
N LYS A 37 -2.61 22.31 11.42
CA LYS A 37 -1.37 23.06 11.13
C LYS A 37 -0.12 22.29 11.57
N GLY A 38 -0.15 21.69 12.76
CA GLY A 38 1.00 20.97 13.30
C GLY A 38 1.33 19.70 12.53
N LEU A 39 0.35 18.83 12.31
CA LEU A 39 0.50 17.58 11.57
C LEU A 39 0.12 17.69 10.07
N GLY A 40 -0.54 18.77 9.66
CA GLY A 40 -1.05 18.94 8.31
C GLY A 40 -2.23 18.01 7.97
N LEU A 41 -2.86 17.40 8.98
CA LEU A 41 -3.94 16.44 8.83
C LEU A 41 -5.30 17.10 9.07
N ARG A 42 -6.26 16.87 8.17
CA ARG A 42 -7.65 17.34 8.31
C ARG A 42 -8.59 16.25 8.75
N ALA A 43 -8.38 15.04 8.22
CA ALA A 43 -9.21 13.89 8.50
C ALA A 43 -8.42 12.60 8.33
N SER A 44 -8.86 11.56 9.02
CA SER A 44 -8.40 10.19 8.82
C SER A 44 -9.50 9.37 8.18
N SER A 45 -9.13 8.43 7.30
CA SER A 45 -10.05 7.45 6.75
C SER A 45 -10.00 6.15 7.55
N PHE A 46 -11.13 5.48 7.66
CA PHE A 46 -11.24 4.17 8.31
C PHE A 46 -12.02 3.21 7.43
N PRO A 47 -11.74 1.90 7.53
CA PRO A 47 -12.52 0.91 6.79
C PRO A 47 -13.94 0.82 7.38
N ASP A 48 -14.93 0.64 6.53
CA ASP A 48 -16.26 0.23 6.94
C ASP A 48 -16.25 -1.28 7.29
N SER A 49 -17.32 -1.78 7.88
CA SER A 49 -17.44 -3.17 8.36
C SER A 49 -17.22 -4.26 7.30
N TYR A 50 -17.31 -3.90 6.03
CA TYR A 50 -17.07 -4.78 4.87
C TYR A 50 -15.75 -4.47 4.14
N GLU A 51 -14.92 -3.57 4.67
CA GLU A 51 -13.62 -3.22 4.11
C GLU A 51 -12.48 -3.76 4.97
N ASP A 52 -11.42 -4.17 4.33
CA ASP A 52 -10.15 -4.58 4.90
C ASP A 52 -8.99 -4.26 3.96
N ILE A 53 -7.77 -4.62 4.33
CA ILE A 53 -6.58 -4.38 3.50
C ILE A 53 -6.64 -5.09 2.14
N VAL A 54 -7.36 -6.22 2.04
CA VAL A 54 -7.53 -6.95 0.78
C VAL A 54 -8.48 -6.21 -0.14
N THR A 55 -9.65 -5.85 0.36
CA THR A 55 -10.69 -5.18 -0.43
C THR A 55 -10.28 -3.78 -0.84
N MET A 56 -9.62 -3.02 0.04
CA MET A 56 -9.05 -1.71 -0.31
C MET A 56 -7.94 -1.85 -1.36
N GLY A 57 -7.02 -2.80 -1.18
CA GLY A 57 -5.95 -3.08 -2.13
C GLY A 57 -6.47 -3.53 -3.50
N ALA A 58 -7.48 -4.41 -3.52
CA ALA A 58 -8.12 -4.86 -4.75
C ALA A 58 -8.84 -3.72 -5.49
N ASN A 59 -9.52 -2.83 -4.77
CA ASN A 59 -10.18 -1.66 -5.36
C ASN A 59 -9.17 -0.67 -5.95
N ALA A 60 -8.05 -0.41 -5.28
CA ALA A 60 -6.97 0.43 -5.81
C ALA A 60 -6.35 -0.20 -7.07
N ALA A 61 -6.04 -1.50 -7.03
CA ALA A 61 -5.50 -2.23 -8.18
C ALA A 61 -6.49 -2.28 -9.35
N LYS A 62 -7.78 -2.51 -9.07
CA LYS A 62 -8.83 -2.48 -10.09
C LYS A 62 -8.90 -1.12 -10.80
N ARG A 63 -8.94 -0.03 -10.04
CA ARG A 63 -8.92 1.33 -10.63
C ARG A 63 -7.70 1.54 -11.52
N LEU A 64 -6.54 1.05 -11.09
CA LEU A 64 -5.30 1.14 -11.84
C LEU A 64 -5.40 0.39 -13.17
N MET A 65 -5.89 -0.86 -13.14
CA MET A 65 -6.08 -1.70 -14.31
C MET A 65 -7.09 -1.09 -15.28
N ASP A 66 -8.26 -0.68 -14.77
CA ASP A 66 -9.31 -0.01 -15.58
C ASP A 66 -8.77 1.23 -16.28
N ARG A 67 -8.05 2.10 -15.55
CA ARG A 67 -7.49 3.34 -16.09
C ARG A 67 -6.47 3.09 -17.20
N LYS A 68 -5.67 2.03 -17.09
CA LYS A 68 -4.62 1.70 -18.06
C LYS A 68 -5.08 0.69 -19.10
N GLY A 69 -6.33 0.20 -19.01
CA GLY A 69 -6.89 -0.79 -19.94
C GLY A 69 -6.13 -2.14 -19.87
N LEU A 70 -5.74 -2.57 -18.67
CA LEU A 70 -4.98 -3.79 -18.47
C LEU A 70 -5.92 -4.98 -18.25
N GLU A 71 -5.58 -6.08 -18.87
CA GLU A 71 -6.16 -7.40 -18.62
C GLU A 71 -5.23 -8.23 -17.70
N PRO A 72 -5.71 -9.31 -17.06
CA PRO A 72 -4.89 -10.17 -16.22
C PRO A 72 -3.58 -10.64 -16.85
N ASP A 73 -3.59 -10.94 -18.15
CA ASP A 73 -2.41 -11.40 -18.90
C ASP A 73 -1.32 -10.34 -19.05
N ASP A 74 -1.65 -9.04 -18.93
CA ASP A 74 -0.70 -7.93 -18.97
C ASP A 74 0.10 -7.80 -17.67
N VAL A 75 -0.37 -8.47 -16.59
CA VAL A 75 0.23 -8.40 -15.27
C VAL A 75 1.07 -9.63 -14.99
N GLY A 76 2.37 -9.46 -14.87
CA GLY A 76 3.30 -10.56 -14.58
C GLY A 76 3.76 -10.63 -13.12
N ARG A 77 3.42 -9.60 -12.33
CA ARG A 77 3.81 -9.54 -10.92
C ARG A 77 2.82 -8.69 -10.12
N ILE A 78 2.47 -9.16 -8.91
CA ILE A 78 1.68 -8.43 -7.91
C ILE A 78 2.42 -8.53 -6.58
N ASP A 79 2.94 -7.42 -6.08
CA ASP A 79 3.55 -7.33 -4.76
C ASP A 79 2.69 -6.49 -3.83
N VAL A 80 2.54 -6.95 -2.60
CA VAL A 80 1.84 -6.21 -1.55
C VAL A 80 2.81 -5.85 -0.43
N ALA A 81 2.74 -4.61 0.01
CA ALA A 81 3.42 -4.09 1.19
C ALA A 81 2.39 -3.77 2.27
N THR A 82 2.51 -4.39 3.44
CA THR A 82 1.56 -4.20 4.54
C THR A 82 2.17 -4.54 5.90
N GLU A 83 1.77 -3.81 6.93
CA GLU A 83 1.99 -4.14 8.34
C GLU A 83 0.73 -4.75 9.00
N SER A 84 -0.35 -4.88 8.24
CA SER A 84 -1.67 -5.32 8.72
C SER A 84 -2.04 -6.71 8.19
N SER A 85 -1.04 -7.52 7.75
CA SER A 85 -1.28 -8.89 7.29
C SER A 85 -1.93 -9.74 8.39
N PHE A 86 -2.91 -10.54 7.99
CA PHE A 86 -3.63 -11.47 8.87
C PHE A 86 -3.29 -12.93 8.62
N ASP A 87 -2.52 -13.24 7.58
CA ASP A 87 -2.12 -14.59 7.21
C ASP A 87 -0.60 -14.70 7.22
N ASN A 88 -0.05 -15.61 8.00
CA ASN A 88 1.40 -15.82 8.11
C ASN A 88 1.96 -16.78 7.05
N SER A 89 1.14 -17.27 6.13
CA SER A 89 1.52 -18.26 5.11
C SER A 89 1.13 -17.84 3.70
N LYS A 90 -0.13 -17.46 3.51
CA LYS A 90 -0.65 -17.03 2.22
C LYS A 90 -0.51 -15.51 2.08
N PRO A 91 0.22 -14.99 1.08
CA PRO A 91 0.42 -13.56 0.93
C PRO A 91 -0.87 -12.83 0.52
N ILE A 92 -1.06 -11.61 1.02
CA ILE A 92 -2.21 -10.75 0.70
C ILE A 92 -2.35 -10.51 -0.80
N SER A 93 -1.26 -10.51 -1.56
CA SER A 93 -1.30 -10.40 -3.03
C SER A 93 -2.12 -11.50 -3.71
N THR A 94 -2.18 -12.72 -3.14
CA THR A 94 -3.02 -13.79 -3.68
C THR A 94 -4.49 -13.59 -3.39
N TYR A 95 -4.84 -12.98 -2.26
CA TYR A 95 -6.21 -12.58 -1.95
C TYR A 95 -6.69 -11.47 -2.89
N ILE A 96 -5.84 -10.44 -3.11
CA ILE A 96 -6.13 -9.34 -4.04
C ILE A 96 -6.31 -9.89 -5.46
N ALA A 97 -5.42 -10.77 -5.94
CA ALA A 97 -5.57 -11.41 -7.24
C ALA A 97 -6.91 -12.16 -7.35
N GLY A 98 -7.28 -12.94 -6.34
CA GLY A 98 -8.56 -13.64 -6.32
C GLY A 98 -9.79 -12.71 -6.33
N CYS A 99 -9.71 -11.52 -5.74
CA CYS A 99 -10.76 -10.50 -5.87
C CYS A 99 -10.85 -9.95 -7.30
N LEU A 100 -9.70 -9.68 -7.93
CA LEU A 100 -9.66 -9.19 -9.32
C LEU A 100 -10.18 -10.23 -10.31
N GLU A 101 -9.89 -11.52 -10.10
CA GLU A 101 -10.41 -12.64 -10.90
C GLU A 101 -11.96 -12.77 -10.84
N GLN A 102 -12.64 -12.13 -9.87
CA GLN A 102 -14.11 -12.10 -9.85
C GLN A 102 -14.70 -11.04 -10.78
N VAL A 103 -13.90 -10.09 -11.25
CA VAL A 103 -14.37 -8.93 -12.00
C VAL A 103 -13.74 -8.79 -13.41
N TYR A 104 -12.64 -9.49 -13.67
CA TYR A 104 -12.00 -9.57 -14.99
C TYR A 104 -12.20 -10.96 -15.60
N ASP A 105 -12.26 -11.02 -16.93
CA ASP A 105 -12.25 -12.30 -17.66
C ASP A 105 -10.78 -12.76 -17.81
N GLY A 106 -10.40 -13.75 -17.02
CA GLY A 106 -9.03 -14.26 -16.95
C GLY A 106 -8.55 -14.49 -15.53
N ASP A 107 -7.31 -14.91 -15.40
CA ASP A 107 -6.69 -15.23 -14.12
C ASP A 107 -5.25 -14.68 -14.02
N PHE A 108 -4.72 -14.65 -12.80
CA PHE A 108 -3.34 -14.28 -12.52
C PHE A 108 -2.43 -15.49 -12.21
N HIS A 109 -2.72 -16.68 -12.75
CA HIS A 109 -1.93 -17.90 -12.50
C HIS A 109 -0.46 -17.73 -12.89
N HIS A 110 -0.17 -16.96 -13.93
CA HIS A 110 1.18 -16.71 -14.40
C HIS A 110 1.83 -15.44 -13.83
N ALA A 111 1.17 -14.75 -12.90
CA ALA A 111 1.75 -13.64 -12.19
C ALA A 111 2.49 -14.12 -10.93
N ASN A 112 3.71 -13.61 -10.71
CA ASN A 112 4.40 -13.78 -9.43
C ASN A 112 3.68 -12.97 -8.36
N LYS A 113 3.46 -13.55 -7.19
CA LYS A 113 2.73 -12.93 -6.09
C LYS A 113 3.60 -12.91 -4.84
N GLY A 114 3.79 -11.74 -4.25
CA GLY A 114 4.62 -11.55 -3.07
C GLY A 114 3.99 -10.63 -2.03
N GLU A 115 4.45 -10.75 -0.80
CA GLU A 115 4.14 -9.84 0.28
C GLU A 115 5.43 -9.43 0.98
N ARG A 116 5.52 -8.15 1.33
CA ARG A 116 6.66 -7.61 2.06
C ARG A 116 6.16 -6.88 3.31
N LYS A 117 6.86 -7.15 4.40
CA LYS A 117 6.70 -6.44 5.66
C LYS A 117 8.05 -5.84 6.05
N PHE A 118 8.10 -4.54 6.14
CA PHE A 118 9.21 -3.80 6.72
C PHE A 118 8.77 -2.36 7.00
N ALA A 119 7.92 -2.18 8.01
CA ALA A 119 7.37 -0.88 8.37
C ALA A 119 6.97 -0.06 7.11
N CYS A 120 7.11 1.25 7.16
CA CYS A 120 6.71 2.15 6.07
C CYS A 120 7.62 2.07 4.82
N ILE A 121 8.77 1.36 4.87
CA ILE A 121 9.70 1.22 3.73
C ILE A 121 9.32 0.06 2.79
N ALA A 122 8.45 -0.86 3.22
CA ALA A 122 8.10 -2.06 2.47
C ALA A 122 7.58 -1.76 1.05
N GLY A 123 6.78 -0.69 0.89
CA GLY A 123 6.29 -0.23 -0.41
C GLY A 123 7.41 0.17 -1.36
N THR A 124 8.37 0.96 -0.88
CA THR A 124 9.56 1.37 -1.66
C THR A 124 10.40 0.17 -2.08
N GLN A 125 10.61 -0.79 -1.16
CA GLN A 125 11.34 -2.02 -1.49
C GLN A 125 10.59 -2.91 -2.50
N SER A 126 9.26 -2.93 -2.47
CA SER A 126 8.46 -3.66 -3.46
C SER A 126 8.53 -3.02 -4.84
N ILE A 127 8.62 -1.68 -4.90
CA ILE A 127 8.89 -0.95 -6.16
C ILE A 127 10.27 -1.34 -6.71
N ASP A 128 11.30 -1.40 -5.85
CA ASP A 128 12.64 -1.82 -6.25
C ASP A 128 12.68 -3.27 -6.75
N ASP A 129 11.99 -4.19 -6.07
CA ASP A 129 11.87 -5.58 -6.53
C ASP A 129 11.19 -5.68 -7.92
N ALA A 130 10.14 -4.90 -8.16
CA ALA A 130 9.46 -4.85 -9.45
C ALA A 130 10.36 -4.24 -10.53
N TYR A 131 11.06 -3.15 -10.22
CA TYR A 131 12.06 -2.54 -11.09
C TYR A 131 13.14 -3.56 -11.49
N ASN A 132 13.75 -4.22 -10.52
CA ASN A 132 14.81 -5.21 -10.76
C ASN A 132 14.31 -6.42 -11.57
N TRP A 133 13.06 -6.85 -11.34
CA TRP A 133 12.44 -7.94 -12.13
C TRP A 133 12.29 -7.56 -13.61
N ILE A 134 11.90 -6.31 -13.90
CA ILE A 134 11.80 -5.78 -15.27
C ILE A 134 13.21 -5.62 -15.87
N ARG A 135 14.15 -5.00 -15.16
CA ARG A 135 15.54 -4.79 -15.62
C ARG A 135 16.26 -6.09 -15.92
N ALA A 136 15.92 -7.16 -15.23
CA ALA A 136 16.42 -8.51 -15.48
C ALA A 136 15.80 -9.20 -16.73
N GLY A 137 14.86 -8.54 -17.42
CA GLY A 137 14.16 -9.09 -18.60
C GLY A 137 13.19 -10.23 -18.29
N ARG A 138 12.79 -10.38 -17.00
CA ARG A 138 11.90 -11.47 -16.58
C ARG A 138 10.42 -11.15 -16.79
N ASN A 139 10.11 -9.89 -17.07
CA ASN A 139 8.74 -9.40 -17.27
C ASN A 139 8.12 -9.90 -18.57
N ARG A 140 8.89 -10.17 -19.63
CA ARG A 140 8.41 -10.61 -20.95
C ARG A 140 7.34 -9.69 -21.51
N GLY A 141 7.55 -8.37 -21.39
CA GLY A 141 6.62 -7.32 -21.81
C GLY A 141 5.45 -7.04 -20.86
N ARG A 142 5.32 -7.81 -19.75
CA ARG A 142 4.26 -7.61 -18.76
C ARG A 142 4.68 -6.58 -17.71
N LYS A 143 3.68 -6.02 -17.04
CA LYS A 143 3.84 -5.01 -16.00
C LYS A 143 3.79 -5.63 -14.60
N ALA A 144 4.26 -4.88 -13.60
CA ALA A 144 4.09 -5.23 -12.20
C ALA A 144 3.13 -4.25 -11.52
N ILE A 145 2.25 -4.75 -10.65
CA ILE A 145 1.42 -3.96 -9.75
C ILE A 145 2.02 -4.07 -8.35
N VAL A 146 2.35 -2.94 -7.74
CA VAL A 146 2.75 -2.85 -6.33
C VAL A 146 1.62 -2.20 -5.57
N VAL A 147 1.12 -2.86 -4.52
CA VAL A 147 0.04 -2.37 -3.67
C VAL A 147 0.57 -2.16 -2.26
N ALA A 148 0.54 -0.93 -1.76
CA ALA A 148 0.70 -0.65 -0.34
C ALA A 148 -0.70 -0.50 0.27
N THR A 149 -1.05 -1.33 1.25
CA THR A 149 -2.39 -1.33 1.85
C THR A 149 -2.30 -1.63 3.34
N ASP A 150 -2.89 -0.75 4.16
CA ASP A 150 -2.83 -0.89 5.61
C ASP A 150 -4.09 -0.38 6.30
N THR A 151 -4.31 -0.92 7.50
CA THR A 151 -5.15 -0.35 8.55
C THR A 151 -4.25 -0.07 9.75
N ALA A 152 -3.76 1.16 9.82
CA ALA A 152 -2.88 1.61 10.90
C ALA A 152 -3.73 2.05 12.10
N LEU A 153 -3.66 1.28 13.18
CA LEU A 153 -4.39 1.54 14.43
C LEU A 153 -3.40 1.73 15.57
N TYR A 154 -3.73 2.65 16.47
CA TYR A 154 -3.02 2.90 17.73
C TYR A 154 -3.97 2.76 18.92
N GLU A 155 -3.44 2.49 20.10
CA GLU A 155 -4.25 2.49 21.32
C GLU A 155 -4.84 3.88 21.59
N ARG A 156 -6.01 3.89 22.22
CA ARG A 156 -6.66 5.15 22.60
C ARG A 156 -5.82 5.88 23.65
N GLY A 157 -5.46 7.10 23.35
CA GLY A 157 -4.60 7.94 24.20
C GLY A 157 -3.10 7.85 23.86
N ASP A 158 -2.72 6.97 22.91
CA ASP A 158 -1.37 6.92 22.40
C ASP A 158 -1.02 8.19 21.60
N ALA A 159 0.27 8.56 21.59
CA ALA A 159 0.75 9.72 20.85
C ALA A 159 0.51 9.60 19.32
N GLY A 160 0.47 8.38 18.78
CA GLY A 160 0.19 8.08 17.38
C GLY A 160 -1.30 8.11 17.01
N GLU A 161 -2.23 8.18 17.97
CA GLU A 161 -3.67 8.01 17.71
C GLU A 161 -4.22 8.96 16.63
N ALA A 162 -3.73 10.18 16.55
CA ALA A 162 -4.15 11.14 15.53
C ALA A 162 -3.68 10.81 14.12
N THR A 163 -2.68 9.94 13.99
CA THR A 163 -2.08 9.54 12.70
C THR A 163 -2.59 8.21 12.20
N GLN A 164 -3.50 7.56 12.94
CA GLN A 164 -4.13 6.33 12.48
C GLN A 164 -5.02 6.55 11.25
N GLY A 165 -5.23 5.48 10.49
CA GLY A 165 -6.06 5.51 9.30
C GLY A 165 -5.96 4.23 8.48
N ALA A 166 -6.71 4.18 7.39
CA ALA A 166 -6.72 3.05 6.49
C ALA A 166 -6.75 3.49 5.02
N GLY A 167 -6.12 2.70 4.15
CA GLY A 167 -6.12 2.96 2.73
C GLY A 167 -5.22 2.02 1.95
N ALA A 168 -5.28 2.18 0.64
CA ALA A 168 -4.44 1.46 -0.30
C ALA A 168 -3.96 2.38 -1.42
N VAL A 169 -2.72 2.17 -1.86
CA VAL A 169 -2.14 2.78 -3.05
C VAL A 169 -1.66 1.67 -3.96
N ALA A 170 -2.08 1.68 -5.23
CA ALA A 170 -1.60 0.78 -6.26
C ALA A 170 -0.73 1.57 -7.25
N LEU A 171 0.46 1.05 -7.53
CA LEU A 171 1.42 1.61 -8.48
C LEU A 171 1.64 0.60 -9.61
N LEU A 172 1.63 1.11 -10.84
CA LEU A 172 2.00 0.32 -12.02
C LEU A 172 3.47 0.56 -12.35
N ILE A 173 4.25 -0.50 -12.37
CA ILE A 173 5.67 -0.45 -12.74
C ILE A 173 5.84 -1.10 -14.11
N GLY A 174 6.49 -0.38 -15.02
CA GLY A 174 6.63 -0.82 -16.40
C GLY A 174 7.86 -0.22 -17.10
N GLU A 175 8.06 -0.66 -18.34
CA GLU A 175 8.99 -0.05 -19.29
C GLU A 175 8.34 1.20 -19.88
N ASP A 176 9.16 2.22 -20.20
CA ASP A 176 8.77 3.52 -20.78
C ASP A 176 7.62 4.18 -19.99
N PRO A 177 7.83 4.47 -18.71
CA PRO A 177 6.77 4.91 -17.79
C PRO A 177 6.28 6.34 -18.09
N ASP A 178 4.97 6.59 -17.89
CA ASP A 178 4.36 7.90 -18.11
C ASP A 178 4.62 8.92 -16.99
N LEU A 179 4.91 8.46 -15.75
CA LEU A 179 5.00 9.36 -14.58
C LEU A 179 6.43 9.62 -14.12
N VAL A 180 7.16 8.56 -13.76
CA VAL A 180 8.49 8.69 -13.15
C VAL A 180 9.41 7.59 -13.63
N GLU A 181 10.55 7.96 -14.20
CA GLU A 181 11.66 7.04 -14.44
C GLU A 181 12.44 6.82 -13.14
N LEU A 182 12.73 5.57 -12.81
CA LEU A 182 13.52 5.21 -11.63
C LEU A 182 15.00 5.12 -11.99
N SER A 183 15.86 5.72 -11.13
CA SER A 183 17.32 5.64 -11.29
C SER A 183 17.84 4.23 -11.01
N THR A 184 18.94 3.89 -11.66
CA THR A 184 19.73 2.70 -11.33
C THR A 184 20.60 2.91 -10.08
N GLU A 185 20.82 4.16 -9.68
CA GLU A 185 21.61 4.51 -8.50
C GLU A 185 20.73 4.49 -7.26
N GLN A 186 21.12 3.67 -6.29
CA GLN A 186 20.39 3.49 -5.04
C GLN A 186 21.35 3.51 -3.86
N GLY A 187 20.87 4.04 -2.72
CA GLY A 187 21.56 4.00 -1.45
C GLY A 187 20.70 3.33 -0.39
N TYR A 188 21.31 2.54 0.48
CA TYR A 188 20.64 1.84 1.57
C TYR A 188 21.27 2.23 2.91
N GLY A 189 20.43 2.38 3.93
CA GLY A 189 20.82 2.51 5.32
C GLY A 189 19.77 1.84 6.20
N SER A 190 20.19 0.99 7.12
CA SER A 190 19.30 0.33 8.08
C SER A 190 20.04 0.06 9.39
N ALA A 191 19.31 0.09 10.50
CA ALA A 191 19.78 -0.28 11.82
C ALA A 191 18.74 -1.19 12.49
N ASP A 192 19.19 -1.98 13.46
CA ASP A 192 18.29 -2.76 14.33
C ASP A 192 17.94 -1.87 15.54
N GLU A 193 16.75 -1.28 15.48
CA GLU A 193 16.22 -0.39 16.52
C GLU A 193 14.94 -0.99 17.12
N THR A 194 14.64 -0.62 18.36
CA THR A 194 13.51 -1.17 19.12
C THR A 194 12.46 -0.13 19.52
N ASP A 195 12.53 1.07 18.97
CA ASP A 195 11.64 2.19 19.26
C ASP A 195 10.22 2.06 18.66
N PHE A 196 10.04 1.17 17.69
CA PHE A 196 8.74 0.87 17.09
C PHE A 196 8.61 -0.62 16.80
N LEU A 197 7.75 -1.33 17.54
CA LEU A 197 7.55 -2.78 17.43
C LEU A 197 6.05 -3.14 17.36
N LYS A 198 5.72 -4.16 16.58
CA LYS A 198 4.37 -4.74 16.50
C LYS A 198 4.41 -6.28 16.55
N PRO A 199 4.89 -6.88 17.67
CA PRO A 199 5.08 -8.32 17.76
C PRO A 199 3.76 -9.04 18.04
N ASN A 200 3.11 -9.59 17.00
CA ASN A 200 1.86 -10.39 17.09
C ASN A 200 0.74 -9.72 17.90
N GLN A 201 0.64 -8.41 17.86
CA GLN A 201 -0.39 -7.63 18.55
C GLN A 201 -1.08 -6.67 17.58
N GLN A 202 -2.27 -6.20 17.98
CA GLN A 202 -3.08 -5.32 17.13
C GLN A 202 -2.47 -3.91 16.99
N PHE A 203 -1.90 -3.39 18.08
CA PHE A 203 -1.31 -2.06 18.12
C PHE A 203 0.22 -2.13 18.20
N PRO A 204 0.95 -1.18 17.63
CA PRO A 204 2.38 -1.07 17.82
C PRO A 204 2.72 -0.66 19.26
N SER A 205 3.92 -1.06 19.71
CA SER A 205 4.59 -0.44 20.85
C SER A 205 5.53 0.65 20.32
N VAL A 206 5.46 1.83 20.90
CA VAL A 206 6.30 2.98 20.56
C VAL A 206 6.97 3.45 21.85
N ASP A 207 8.29 3.48 21.89
CA ASP A 207 9.09 4.00 23.02
C ASP A 207 9.49 5.47 22.82
#